data_b88eae1df3792965854790738f9c5943
#
_entry.id   b88eae1df3792965854790738f9c5943
#
_cell.length_a   1.000
_cell.length_b   1.000
_cell.length_c   1.000
_cell.angle_alpha   90.00
_cell.angle_beta   90.00
_cell.angle_gamma   90.00
#
_symmetry.space_group_name_H-M   'P 1'
#
loop_
_entity.id
_entity.type
_entity.pdbx_description
1 polymer ?
#
loop_
_entity_poly.entity_id
_entity_poly.type
_entity_poly.pdbx_seq_one_letter_code
_entity_poly.pdbx_strand_id
1 'polypeptide(L)'
;MTGTGYEFCNCDFGCGCNFGGFPNSKDGTCRGVVGLHIKDGTCGGVRLDGVKCAAIVEWPKAIHEGNGKCVFVVDPATTDQQIEALAQIFSGSLGGLPWELLGPTMQVIGLEKKKITIAGTGVKSTF
;
A
#
# COMPACT_ATOMS: atom_id res chain seq x y z
N MET A 1 13.33 6.19 4.25
CA MET A 1 12.38 6.53 3.17
C MET A 1 11.38 7.55 3.68
N THR A 2 11.19 8.65 2.96
CA THR A 2 10.18 9.67 3.23
C THR A 2 9.27 9.83 2.01
N GLY A 3 8.02 10.20 2.23
CA GLY A 3 7.06 10.32 1.14
C GLY A 3 5.69 10.77 1.62
N THR A 4 4.71 10.67 0.74
CA THR A 4 3.31 10.93 1.04
C THR A 4 2.51 9.67 0.77
N GLY A 5 1.74 9.24 1.77
CA GLY A 5 0.80 8.13 1.64
C GLY A 5 -0.63 8.65 1.40
N TYR A 6 -1.38 7.88 0.66
CA TYR A 6 -2.79 8.10 0.34
C TYR A 6 -3.54 6.81 0.64
N GLU A 7 -4.63 6.90 1.37
CA GLU A 7 -5.43 5.73 1.74
C GLU A 7 -6.91 6.01 1.49
N PHE A 8 -7.54 5.10 0.76
CA PHE A 8 -8.97 5.12 0.45
C PHE A 8 -9.53 3.73 0.70
N CYS A 9 -10.60 3.63 1.46
CA CYS A 9 -11.20 2.33 1.78
C CYS A 9 -12.73 2.35 1.73
N ASN A 10 -13.32 1.15 1.80
CA ASN A 10 -14.76 0.94 1.77
C ASN A 10 -15.45 1.09 3.14
N CYS A 11 -14.68 1.33 4.19
CA CYS A 11 -15.21 1.53 5.54
C CYS A 11 -15.76 2.95 5.74
N ASP A 12 -16.68 3.09 6.68
CA ASP A 12 -17.12 4.39 7.16
C ASP A 12 -16.08 5.00 8.09
N PHE A 13 -16.23 6.31 8.36
CA PHE A 13 -15.35 7.03 9.27
C PHE A 13 -15.29 6.37 10.65
N GLY A 14 -14.10 6.33 11.23
CA GLY A 14 -13.88 5.77 12.57
C GLY A 14 -13.75 4.23 12.58
N CYS A 15 -13.47 3.62 11.44
CA CYS A 15 -13.19 2.18 11.38
C CYS A 15 -11.94 1.81 12.22
N GLY A 16 -11.97 0.62 12.83
CA GLY A 16 -10.90 0.13 13.70
C GLY A 16 -9.78 -0.63 13.00
N CYS A 17 -9.84 -0.82 11.67
CA CYS A 17 -8.92 -1.71 10.95
C CYS A 17 -7.44 -1.39 11.17
N ASN A 18 -7.05 -0.11 11.16
CA ASN A 18 -5.67 0.32 11.36
C ASN A 18 -5.18 0.21 12.81
N PHE A 19 -6.05 -0.15 13.73
CA PHE A 19 -5.75 -0.26 15.17
C PHE A 19 -6.03 -1.68 15.72
N GLY A 20 -5.99 -2.68 14.85
CA GLY A 20 -6.28 -4.07 15.24
C GLY A 20 -7.76 -4.37 15.52
N GLY A 21 -8.66 -3.46 15.11
CA GLY A 21 -10.10 -3.64 15.21
C GLY A 21 -10.70 -4.27 13.95
N PHE A 22 -12.02 -4.22 13.87
CA PHE A 22 -12.79 -4.81 12.78
C PHE A 22 -13.30 -3.75 11.80
N PRO A 23 -13.49 -4.09 10.51
CA PRO A 23 -14.08 -3.20 9.54
C PRO A 23 -15.54 -2.87 9.91
N ASN A 24 -15.91 -1.61 9.70
CA ASN A 24 -17.30 -1.16 9.84
C ASN A 24 -18.00 -1.00 8.48
N SER A 25 -17.45 -1.60 7.44
CA SER A 25 -18.07 -1.70 6.13
C SER A 25 -19.36 -2.52 6.17
N LYS A 26 -20.28 -2.26 5.23
CA LYS A 26 -21.60 -2.92 5.20
C LYS A 26 -21.52 -4.43 5.05
N ASP A 27 -20.49 -4.94 4.39
CA ASP A 27 -20.28 -6.37 4.12
C ASP A 27 -19.23 -7.02 5.03
N GLY A 28 -18.67 -6.26 5.98
CA GLY A 28 -17.66 -6.75 6.92
C GLY A 28 -16.28 -6.99 6.31
N THR A 29 -16.07 -6.60 5.05
CA THR A 29 -14.77 -6.72 4.37
C THR A 29 -13.93 -5.46 4.56
N CYS A 30 -12.61 -5.57 4.46
CA CYS A 30 -11.71 -4.43 4.38
C CYS A 30 -11.13 -4.37 2.98
N ARG A 31 -11.50 -3.36 2.19
CA ARG A 31 -11.00 -3.13 0.84
C ARG A 31 -10.52 -1.70 0.71
N GLY A 32 -9.42 -1.53 -0.01
CA GLY A 32 -8.89 -0.18 -0.19
C GLY A 32 -7.83 -0.07 -1.26
N VAL A 33 -7.41 1.17 -1.46
CA VAL A 33 -6.24 1.54 -2.25
C VAL A 33 -5.30 2.31 -1.35
N VAL A 34 -4.06 1.84 -1.27
CA VAL A 34 -2.98 2.54 -0.56
C VAL A 34 -1.98 3.01 -1.60
N GLY A 35 -1.89 4.32 -1.79
CA GLY A 35 -0.95 4.94 -2.71
C GLY A 35 0.25 5.53 -1.98
N LEU A 36 1.41 5.50 -2.63
CA LEU A 36 2.64 6.08 -2.11
C LEU A 36 3.35 6.90 -3.20
N HIS A 37 3.78 8.08 -2.82
CA HIS A 37 4.76 8.86 -3.57
C HIS A 37 6.01 9.01 -2.72
N ILE A 38 7.06 8.29 -3.06
CA ILE A 38 8.34 8.32 -2.36
C ILE A 38 9.11 9.57 -2.80
N LYS A 39 9.40 10.46 -1.87
CA LYS A 39 10.15 11.70 -2.13
C LYS A 39 11.65 11.49 -2.04
N ASP A 40 12.07 10.69 -1.07
CA ASP A 40 13.47 10.37 -0.82
C ASP A 40 13.58 9.01 -0.15
N GLY A 41 14.47 8.15 -0.64
CA GLY A 41 14.71 6.86 -0.04
C GLY A 41 15.61 5.94 -0.84
N THR A 42 16.22 5.01 -0.10
CA THR A 42 17.04 3.94 -0.68
C THR A 42 16.69 2.61 -0.01
N CYS A 43 16.82 1.52 -0.76
CA CYS A 43 16.72 0.16 -0.26
C CYS A 43 17.78 -0.69 -0.96
N GLY A 44 18.69 -1.33 -0.21
CA GLY A 44 19.76 -2.13 -0.77
C GLY A 44 20.66 -1.40 -1.78
N GLY A 45 20.85 -0.07 -1.62
CA GLY A 45 21.59 0.76 -2.57
C GLY A 45 20.76 1.25 -3.77
N VAL A 46 19.53 0.78 -3.95
CA VAL A 46 18.62 1.22 -5.02
C VAL A 46 17.90 2.50 -4.58
N ARG A 47 18.00 3.57 -5.37
CA ARG A 47 17.27 4.83 -5.13
C ARG A 47 15.81 4.68 -5.51
N LEU A 48 14.94 5.16 -4.62
CA LEU A 48 13.48 5.12 -4.79
C LEU A 48 12.86 6.51 -4.95
N ASP A 49 13.68 7.54 -5.09
CA ASP A 49 13.22 8.93 -5.19
C ASP A 49 12.29 9.10 -6.40
N GLY A 50 11.14 9.74 -6.20
CA GLY A 50 10.15 10.00 -7.23
C GLY A 50 9.27 8.80 -7.60
N VAL A 51 9.53 7.62 -7.04
CA VAL A 51 8.70 6.43 -7.31
C VAL A 51 7.28 6.64 -6.82
N LYS A 52 6.33 6.32 -7.68
CA LYS A 52 4.90 6.25 -7.36
C LYS A 52 4.43 4.82 -7.48
N CYS A 53 3.75 4.34 -6.46
CA CYS A 53 3.17 3.00 -6.44
C CYS A 53 1.86 2.99 -5.66
N ALA A 54 1.05 1.99 -5.92
CA ALA A 54 -0.18 1.73 -5.20
C ALA A 54 -0.33 0.24 -4.90
N ALA A 55 -1.07 -0.07 -3.86
CA ALA A 55 -1.55 -1.39 -3.54
C ALA A 55 -3.09 -1.36 -3.52
N ILE A 56 -3.72 -2.16 -4.36
CA ILE A 56 -5.16 -2.43 -4.30
C ILE A 56 -5.28 -3.66 -3.42
N VAL A 57 -5.96 -3.51 -2.30
CA VAL A 57 -5.98 -4.52 -1.23
C VAL A 57 -7.39 -4.93 -0.88
N GLU A 58 -7.55 -6.20 -0.53
CA GLU A 58 -8.80 -6.76 -0.03
C GLU A 58 -8.53 -7.80 1.04
N TRP A 59 -9.17 -7.66 2.20
CA TRP A 59 -9.27 -8.70 3.23
C TRP A 59 -10.73 -9.09 3.39
N PRO A 60 -11.03 -10.41 3.47
CA PRO A 60 -12.41 -10.89 3.63
C PRO A 60 -13.05 -10.49 4.95
N LYS A 61 -12.22 -10.09 5.93
CA LYS A 61 -12.61 -9.62 7.26
C LYS A 61 -11.62 -8.53 7.73
N ALA A 62 -11.27 -8.54 9.03
CA ALA A 62 -10.27 -7.64 9.59
C ALA A 62 -8.86 -7.94 9.05
N ILE A 63 -8.03 -6.92 8.91
CA ILE A 63 -6.65 -7.01 8.40
C ILE A 63 -5.84 -8.05 9.17
N HIS A 64 -5.93 -8.05 10.51
CA HIS A 64 -5.18 -8.94 11.38
C HIS A 64 -5.60 -10.41 11.31
N GLU A 65 -6.77 -10.72 10.72
CA GLU A 65 -7.21 -12.10 10.48
C GLU A 65 -6.55 -12.70 9.22
N GLY A 66 -5.84 -11.91 8.43
CA GLY A 66 -5.11 -12.36 7.24
C GLY A 66 -6.00 -12.69 6.05
N ASN A 67 -5.52 -13.59 5.19
CA ASN A 67 -6.16 -14.01 3.94
C ASN A 67 -6.41 -12.86 2.96
N GLY A 68 -5.65 -11.77 3.08
CA GLY A 68 -5.71 -10.65 2.18
C GLY A 68 -5.14 -10.96 0.81
N LYS A 69 -5.60 -10.20 -0.19
CA LYS A 69 -5.06 -10.19 -1.55
C LYS A 69 -4.63 -8.79 -1.92
N CYS A 70 -3.54 -8.71 -2.68
CA CYS A 70 -2.98 -7.44 -3.11
C CYS A 70 -2.60 -7.48 -4.58
N VAL A 71 -2.99 -6.45 -5.33
CA VAL A 71 -2.42 -6.15 -6.64
C VAL A 71 -1.58 -4.89 -6.51
N PHE A 72 -0.30 -4.99 -6.84
CA PHE A 72 0.57 -3.83 -6.91
C PHE A 72 0.45 -3.12 -8.24
N VAL A 73 0.42 -1.79 -8.20
CA VAL A 73 0.49 -0.92 -9.37
C VAL A 73 1.70 -0.01 -9.19
N VAL A 74 2.54 0.06 -10.20
CA VAL A 74 3.70 0.96 -10.22
C VAL A 74 3.65 1.86 -11.45
N ASP A 75 4.17 3.08 -11.32
CA ASP A 75 4.29 3.97 -12.46
C ASP A 75 5.21 3.34 -13.51
N PRO A 76 4.94 3.46 -14.83
CA PRO A 76 5.76 2.88 -15.89
C PRO A 76 7.24 3.28 -15.87
N ALA A 77 7.58 4.42 -15.27
CA ALA A 77 8.96 4.87 -15.10
C ALA A 77 9.73 4.08 -14.03
N THR A 78 9.05 3.25 -13.23
CA THR A 78 9.66 2.44 -12.17
C THR A 78 10.48 1.30 -12.79
N THR A 79 11.76 1.22 -12.45
CA THR A 79 12.67 0.18 -12.94
C THR A 79 12.43 -1.16 -12.23
N ASP A 80 12.88 -2.26 -12.83
CA ASP A 80 12.73 -3.58 -12.23
C ASP A 80 13.49 -3.71 -10.90
N GLN A 81 14.67 -3.09 -10.77
CA GLN A 81 15.41 -3.01 -9.51
C GLN A 81 14.62 -2.27 -8.42
N GLN A 82 13.93 -1.18 -8.78
CA GLN A 82 13.05 -0.47 -7.85
C GLN A 82 11.84 -1.31 -7.45
N ILE A 83 11.27 -2.08 -8.38
CA ILE A 83 10.16 -3.01 -8.09
C ILE A 83 10.61 -4.09 -7.09
N GLU A 84 11.78 -4.68 -7.29
CA GLU A 84 12.34 -5.67 -6.35
C GLU A 84 12.57 -5.06 -4.96
N ALA A 85 13.12 -3.85 -4.90
CA ALA A 85 13.32 -3.12 -3.64
C ALA A 85 11.99 -2.83 -2.92
N LEU A 86 10.96 -2.41 -3.66
CA LEU A 86 9.60 -2.20 -3.12
C LEU A 86 9.00 -3.51 -2.60
N ALA A 87 9.19 -4.62 -3.32
CA ALA A 87 8.71 -5.93 -2.88
C ALA A 87 9.34 -6.36 -1.55
N GLN A 88 10.64 -6.12 -1.35
CA GLN A 88 11.31 -6.38 -0.08
C GLN A 88 10.75 -5.52 1.07
N ILE A 89 10.49 -4.23 0.81
CA ILE A 89 9.91 -3.32 1.80
C ILE A 89 8.49 -3.78 2.18
N PHE A 90 7.63 -3.99 1.19
CA PHE A 90 6.20 -4.23 1.41
C PHE A 90 5.87 -5.65 1.86
N SER A 91 6.76 -6.61 1.64
CA SER A 91 6.65 -7.94 2.26
C SER A 91 6.84 -7.93 3.77
N GLY A 92 7.41 -6.85 4.32
CA GLY A 92 7.78 -6.76 5.73
C GLY A 92 9.07 -7.50 6.09
N SER A 93 9.75 -8.12 5.14
CA SER A 93 10.95 -8.92 5.38
C SER A 93 12.14 -8.10 5.92
N LEU A 94 12.16 -6.81 5.66
CA LEU A 94 13.18 -5.88 6.17
C LEU A 94 12.85 -5.33 7.57
N GLY A 95 11.69 -5.72 8.13
CA GLY A 95 11.17 -5.16 9.38
C GLY A 95 10.65 -3.73 9.21
N GLY A 96 10.17 -3.18 10.32
CA GLY A 96 9.67 -1.80 10.39
C GLY A 96 8.19 -1.66 10.07
N LEU A 97 7.56 -0.78 10.87
CA LEU A 97 6.12 -0.48 10.71
C LEU A 97 5.87 0.44 9.50
N PRO A 98 4.73 0.29 8.82
CA PRO A 98 3.67 -0.70 9.07
C PRO A 98 3.87 -2.05 8.38
N TRP A 99 4.88 -2.20 7.52
CA TRP A 99 5.00 -3.32 6.58
C TRP A 99 5.28 -4.65 7.26
N GLU A 100 6.03 -4.65 8.35
CA GLU A 100 6.27 -5.85 9.18
C GLU A 100 4.98 -6.51 9.65
N LEU A 101 3.94 -5.71 9.93
CA LEU A 101 2.63 -6.19 10.34
C LEU A 101 1.70 -6.46 9.16
N LEU A 102 1.71 -5.61 8.14
CA LEU A 102 0.78 -5.71 7.01
C LEU A 102 1.20 -6.76 5.98
N GLY A 103 2.48 -6.84 5.66
CA GLY A 103 3.00 -7.75 4.63
C GLY A 103 2.53 -9.20 4.82
N PRO A 104 2.69 -9.80 6.01
CA PRO A 104 2.26 -11.19 6.25
C PRO A 104 0.75 -11.44 6.18
N THR A 105 -0.09 -10.39 6.21
CA THR A 105 -1.56 -10.54 6.20
C THR A 105 -2.15 -10.72 4.80
N MET A 106 -1.35 -10.52 3.75
CA MET A 106 -1.84 -10.53 2.37
C MET A 106 -0.90 -11.26 1.42
N GLN A 107 -1.47 -11.77 0.34
CA GLN A 107 -0.75 -12.36 -0.77
C GLN A 107 -0.78 -11.43 -1.97
N VAL A 108 0.38 -11.14 -2.54
CA VAL A 108 0.47 -10.42 -3.82
C VAL A 108 0.06 -11.36 -4.95
N ILE A 109 -1.02 -11.02 -5.65
CA ILE A 109 -1.60 -11.81 -6.73
C ILE A 109 -1.40 -11.18 -8.11
N GLY A 110 -0.83 -9.99 -8.18
CA GLY A 110 -0.55 -9.32 -9.44
C GLY A 110 0.34 -8.09 -9.28
N LEU A 111 1.00 -7.74 -10.38
CA LEU A 111 1.79 -6.52 -10.55
C LEU A 111 1.43 -5.90 -11.90
N GLU A 112 1.04 -4.62 -11.87
CA GLU A 112 0.63 -3.85 -13.04
C GLU A 112 1.51 -2.60 -13.18
N LYS A 113 1.89 -2.26 -14.42
CA LYS A 113 2.52 -0.97 -14.73
C LYS A 113 1.46 -0.04 -15.33
N LYS A 114 1.03 0.97 -14.58
CA LYS A 114 0.02 1.96 -14.99
C LYS A 114 0.46 3.36 -14.58
N LYS A 115 0.14 4.36 -15.40
CA LYS A 115 0.41 5.75 -15.08
C LYS A 115 -0.33 6.15 -13.80
N ILE A 116 0.41 6.65 -12.82
CA ILE A 116 -0.11 7.14 -11.56
C ILE A 116 -0.07 8.67 -11.56
N THR A 117 -1.24 9.28 -11.42
CA THR A 117 -1.39 10.73 -11.34
C THR A 117 -1.85 11.12 -9.96
N ILE A 118 -1.14 12.03 -9.32
CA ILE A 118 -1.46 12.54 -7.99
C ILE A 118 -1.75 14.02 -8.13
N ALA A 119 -2.88 14.49 -7.62
CA ALA A 119 -3.27 15.89 -7.62
C ALA A 119 -3.94 16.27 -6.29
N GLY A 120 -3.96 17.56 -5.97
CA GLY A 120 -4.55 18.09 -4.74
C GLY A 120 -3.64 17.99 -3.52
N THR A 121 -4.20 18.34 -2.37
CA THR A 121 -3.48 18.33 -1.07
C THR A 121 -4.41 17.87 0.05
N GLY A 122 -3.88 17.10 0.99
CA GLY A 122 -4.62 16.58 2.15
C GLY A 122 -5.86 15.77 1.71
N VAL A 123 -6.99 16.00 2.35
CA VAL A 123 -8.25 15.29 2.08
C VAL A 123 -8.89 15.60 0.72
N LYS A 124 -8.34 16.56 -0.02
CA LYS A 124 -8.75 16.89 -1.39
C LYS A 124 -7.82 16.28 -2.44
N SER A 125 -6.96 15.36 -2.03
CA SER A 125 -6.08 14.66 -2.96
C SER A 125 -6.85 13.65 -3.81
N THR A 126 -6.38 13.47 -5.03
CA THR A 126 -6.76 12.39 -5.94
C THR A 126 -5.51 11.56 -6.26
N PHE A 127 -5.74 10.28 -6.42
CA PHE A 127 -4.67 9.31 -6.67
C PHE A 127 -5.13 8.30 -7.73
#